data_4d33224fb5030f253e46ae9316fbec3a
#
_entry.id   4d33224fb5030f253e46ae9316fbec3a
#
_cell.length_a   1.000
_cell.length_b   1.000
_cell.length_c   1.000
_cell.angle_alpha   90.00
_cell.angle_beta   90.00
_cell.angle_gamma   90.00
#
_symmetry.space_group_name_H-M   'P 1'
#
loop_
_entity.id
_entity.type
_entity.pdbx_description
1 polymer ?
#
loop_
_entity_poly.entity_id
_entity_poly.type
_entity_poly.pdbx_seq_one_letter_code
_entity_poly.pdbx_strand_id
1 'polypeptide(L)'
;MEQAVKRNLFLFVPAKLIAILGSSIYSFAIGLYILNETGSSLNFAITLLMGSVPRIVLSPLAGTVADRFDRKKIIIIMDFACALWLGLVLFLFMTVTQEIWLLYLAAAVLTTLNTFYGTAVTSTVYNMVGPDHLQKAMSLNQSAASLSNILGPMLGGALFGFLPISTFMAINIIAFTISGVFSLFIQYNLFAGQKDEGENTGFLQDLKQGFVYVKNETFIKHLILFAIWLNFWYAAAPIALPYIVLIVRKMPSFQLGIIEGAFSIGTLVLALILSVRKEIKKKERAILGGVTGMSIILILMGLPSLPAAAGIPNTLIFVYLIVLVLINSSLGMLVNMPIFVLLQKKTPDKLRGRVMALLEAGASGMMPIGLILFGVLFEKMPAWILLAICGISVLALVGYHVSKKTFTQHLQEDETEIAPLPAHTRA
;
A
#
# COMPACT_ATOMS: atom_id res chain seq x y z
N MET A 1 -19.33 -9.34 -29.42
CA MET A 1 -18.48 -9.55 -28.25
C MET A 1 -17.59 -8.33 -27.97
N GLU A 2 -16.86 -7.80 -28.95
CA GLU A 2 -15.99 -6.61 -28.80
C GLU A 2 -16.70 -5.35 -28.28
N GLN A 3 -17.91 -5.05 -28.75
CA GLN A 3 -18.72 -3.94 -28.23
C GLN A 3 -19.09 -4.11 -26.75
N ALA A 4 -19.38 -5.34 -26.31
CA ALA A 4 -19.68 -5.62 -24.90
C ALA A 4 -18.43 -5.44 -24.01
N VAL A 5 -17.23 -5.83 -24.48
CA VAL A 5 -15.98 -5.59 -23.79
C VAL A 5 -15.68 -4.08 -23.68
N LYS A 6 -15.85 -3.32 -24.76
CA LYS A 6 -15.67 -1.85 -24.74
C LYS A 6 -16.63 -1.19 -23.76
N ARG A 7 -17.91 -1.61 -23.75
CA ARG A 7 -18.91 -1.13 -22.78
C ARG A 7 -18.53 -1.48 -21.34
N ASN A 8 -18.10 -2.71 -21.09
CA ASN A 8 -17.66 -3.13 -19.77
C ASN A 8 -16.47 -2.29 -19.26
N LEU A 9 -15.46 -2.06 -20.09
CA LEU A 9 -14.32 -1.22 -19.73
C LEU A 9 -14.73 0.24 -19.49
N PHE A 10 -15.63 0.77 -20.31
CA PHE A 10 -16.15 2.14 -20.17
C PHE A 10 -16.92 2.36 -18.86
N LEU A 11 -17.62 1.34 -18.36
CA LEU A 11 -18.31 1.40 -17.07
C LEU A 11 -17.38 1.06 -15.89
N PHE A 12 -16.51 0.06 -16.06
CA PHE A 12 -15.64 -0.45 -14.99
C PHE A 12 -14.60 0.58 -14.53
N VAL A 13 -13.92 1.24 -15.48
CA VAL A 13 -12.81 2.14 -15.14
C VAL A 13 -13.28 3.37 -14.35
N PRO A 14 -14.34 4.10 -14.77
CA PRO A 14 -14.88 5.20 -13.97
C PRO A 14 -15.46 4.75 -12.63
N ALA A 15 -16.20 3.63 -12.59
CA ALA A 15 -16.72 3.07 -11.34
C ALA A 15 -15.60 2.84 -10.32
N LYS A 16 -14.54 2.17 -10.77
CA LYS A 16 -13.37 1.87 -9.96
C LYS A 16 -12.63 3.13 -9.51
N LEU A 17 -12.40 4.07 -10.43
CA LEU A 17 -11.76 5.35 -10.14
C LEU A 17 -12.51 6.13 -9.06
N ILE A 18 -13.84 6.28 -9.24
CA ILE A 18 -14.71 7.04 -8.32
C ILE A 18 -14.71 6.38 -6.93
N ALA A 19 -14.86 5.05 -6.86
CA ALA A 19 -14.88 4.33 -5.59
C ALA A 19 -13.54 4.43 -4.83
N ILE A 20 -12.41 4.20 -5.53
CA ILE A 20 -11.08 4.27 -4.89
C ILE A 20 -10.76 5.72 -4.50
N LEU A 21 -11.04 6.69 -5.37
CA LEU A 21 -10.76 8.10 -5.10
C LEU A 21 -11.59 8.60 -3.91
N GLY A 22 -12.89 8.32 -3.88
CA GLY A 22 -13.76 8.66 -2.75
C GLY A 22 -13.25 8.04 -1.44
N SER A 23 -12.90 6.75 -1.47
CA SER A 23 -12.33 6.06 -0.29
C SER A 23 -10.99 6.63 0.14
N SER A 24 -10.12 7.00 -0.81
CA SER A 24 -8.81 7.57 -0.51
C SER A 24 -8.92 8.97 0.11
N ILE A 25 -9.80 9.82 -0.44
CA ILE A 25 -10.11 11.15 0.12
C ILE A 25 -10.66 11.01 1.55
N TYR A 26 -11.66 10.13 1.74
CA TYR A 26 -12.28 9.89 3.04
C TYR A 26 -11.30 9.33 4.06
N SER A 27 -10.52 8.31 3.69
CA SER A 27 -9.54 7.67 4.60
C SER A 27 -8.48 8.67 5.06
N PHE A 28 -8.04 9.56 4.17
CA PHE A 28 -7.11 10.61 4.52
C PHE A 28 -7.75 11.65 5.45
N ALA A 29 -8.94 12.13 5.11
CA ALA A 29 -9.65 13.14 5.90
C ALA A 29 -10.00 12.64 7.32
N ILE A 30 -10.40 11.37 7.48
CA ILE A 30 -10.73 10.80 8.80
C ILE A 30 -9.48 10.67 9.69
N GLY A 31 -8.34 10.29 9.10
CA GLY A 31 -7.06 10.28 9.81
C GLY A 31 -6.67 11.66 10.31
N LEU A 32 -6.77 12.68 9.44
CA LEU A 32 -6.50 14.07 9.81
C LEU A 32 -7.47 14.59 10.89
N TYR A 33 -8.75 14.27 10.76
CA TYR A 33 -9.77 14.65 11.72
C TYR A 33 -9.43 14.11 13.13
N ILE A 34 -9.15 12.81 13.23
CA ILE A 34 -8.81 12.18 14.50
C ILE A 34 -7.52 12.76 15.08
N LEU A 35 -6.49 12.99 14.27
CA LEU A 35 -5.24 13.58 14.73
C LEU A 35 -5.44 15.04 15.22
N ASN A 36 -6.25 15.82 14.50
CA ASN A 36 -6.50 17.22 14.82
C ASN A 36 -7.36 17.37 16.08
N GLU A 37 -8.41 16.54 16.23
CA GLU A 37 -9.30 16.59 17.40
C GLU A 37 -8.62 16.09 18.67
N THR A 38 -7.76 15.08 18.56
CA THR A 38 -7.16 14.43 19.74
C THR A 38 -5.75 14.92 20.06
N GLY A 39 -5.03 15.45 19.07
CA GLY A 39 -3.59 15.72 19.18
C GLY A 39 -2.75 14.44 19.39
N SER A 40 -3.37 13.25 19.37
CA SER A 40 -2.77 11.98 19.73
C SER A 40 -2.27 11.21 18.52
N SER A 41 -0.98 10.95 18.48
CA SER A 41 -0.35 10.08 17.48
C SER A 41 -0.81 8.61 17.61
N LEU A 42 -1.17 8.19 18.82
CA LEU A 42 -1.71 6.84 19.05
C LEU A 42 -3.10 6.70 18.43
N ASN A 43 -3.99 7.66 18.60
CA ASN A 43 -5.32 7.66 17.99
C ASN A 43 -5.24 7.66 16.46
N PHE A 44 -4.31 8.43 15.91
CA PHE A 44 -4.02 8.38 14.47
C PHE A 44 -3.49 7.01 14.03
N ALA A 45 -2.56 6.41 14.78
CA ALA A 45 -2.05 5.07 14.50
C ALA A 45 -3.16 4.00 14.55
N ILE A 46 -4.10 4.08 15.50
CA ILE A 46 -5.27 3.20 15.57
C ILE A 46 -6.13 3.34 14.30
N THR A 47 -6.29 4.55 13.78
CA THR A 47 -7.02 4.75 12.51
C THR A 47 -6.36 4.01 11.34
N LEU A 48 -5.03 4.09 11.23
CA LEU A 48 -4.26 3.34 10.23
C LEU A 48 -4.38 1.83 10.41
N LEU A 49 -4.44 1.36 11.67
CA LEU A 49 -4.67 -0.05 12.00
C LEU A 49 -6.05 -0.53 11.55
N MET A 50 -7.10 0.25 11.80
CA MET A 50 -8.45 -0.06 11.35
C MET A 50 -8.54 -0.11 9.81
N GLY A 51 -7.67 0.63 9.12
CA GLY A 51 -7.52 0.59 7.67
C GLY A 51 -6.68 -0.59 7.13
N SER A 52 -5.93 -1.31 7.95
CA SER A 52 -5.00 -2.35 7.49
C SER A 52 -5.26 -3.74 8.08
N VAL A 53 -5.50 -3.86 9.37
CA VAL A 53 -5.65 -5.14 10.07
C VAL A 53 -6.83 -5.98 9.52
N PRO A 54 -8.04 -5.43 9.33
CA PRO A 54 -9.14 -6.21 8.77
C PRO A 54 -8.79 -6.79 7.39
N ARG A 55 -8.10 -6.03 6.54
CA ARG A 55 -7.66 -6.50 5.23
C ARG A 55 -6.69 -7.68 5.34
N ILE A 56 -5.69 -7.60 6.21
CA ILE A 56 -4.69 -8.66 6.38
C ILE A 56 -5.37 -9.95 6.87
N VAL A 57 -6.23 -9.83 7.88
CA VAL A 57 -6.90 -10.98 8.51
C VAL A 57 -7.95 -11.61 7.60
N LEU A 58 -8.72 -10.79 6.86
CA LEU A 58 -9.88 -11.25 6.11
C LEU A 58 -9.58 -11.55 4.63
N SER A 59 -8.40 -11.17 4.09
CA SER A 59 -8.02 -11.48 2.70
C SER A 59 -8.19 -12.95 2.32
N PRO A 60 -7.77 -13.96 3.14
CA PRO A 60 -7.96 -15.35 2.79
C PRO A 60 -9.43 -15.78 2.73
N LEU A 61 -10.25 -15.23 3.64
CA LEU A 61 -11.70 -15.47 3.66
C LEU A 61 -12.37 -14.83 2.44
N ALA A 62 -11.96 -13.62 2.08
CA ALA A 62 -12.47 -12.92 0.91
C ALA A 62 -12.18 -13.71 -0.38
N GLY A 63 -10.98 -14.32 -0.50
CA GLY A 63 -10.64 -15.22 -1.60
C GLY A 63 -11.62 -16.41 -1.69
N THR A 64 -11.81 -17.11 -0.57
CA THR A 64 -12.72 -18.27 -0.50
C THR A 64 -14.16 -17.89 -0.86
N VAL A 65 -14.64 -16.73 -0.40
CA VAL A 65 -15.98 -16.23 -0.73
C VAL A 65 -16.08 -15.87 -2.21
N ALA A 66 -15.08 -15.22 -2.80
CA ALA A 66 -15.05 -14.86 -4.23
C ALA A 66 -15.02 -16.09 -5.15
N ASP A 67 -14.50 -17.23 -4.66
CA ASP A 67 -14.48 -18.49 -5.43
C ASP A 67 -15.79 -19.27 -5.33
N ARG A 68 -16.49 -19.17 -4.21
CA ARG A 68 -17.74 -19.95 -3.97
C ARG A 68 -18.99 -19.24 -4.45
N PHE A 69 -19.06 -17.92 -4.33
CA PHE A 69 -20.25 -17.13 -4.62
C PHE A 69 -20.15 -16.39 -5.98
N ASP A 70 -21.28 -15.89 -6.45
CA ASP A 70 -21.34 -15.06 -7.65
C ASP A 70 -20.61 -13.73 -7.41
N ARG A 71 -19.48 -13.57 -8.10
CA ARG A 71 -18.59 -12.41 -7.97
C ARG A 71 -19.29 -11.10 -8.32
N LYS A 72 -20.22 -11.08 -9.31
CA LYS A 72 -21.03 -9.91 -9.64
C LYS A 72 -21.88 -9.48 -8.45
N LYS A 73 -22.55 -10.45 -7.79
CA LYS A 73 -23.36 -10.16 -6.61
C LYS A 73 -22.50 -9.61 -5.46
N ILE A 74 -21.32 -10.21 -5.22
CA ILE A 74 -20.39 -9.72 -4.19
C ILE A 74 -20.02 -8.26 -4.47
N ILE A 75 -19.60 -7.92 -5.68
CA ILE A 75 -19.18 -6.56 -6.05
C ILE A 75 -20.31 -5.56 -5.79
N ILE A 76 -21.52 -5.85 -6.27
CA ILE A 76 -22.67 -4.96 -6.13
C ILE A 76 -23.09 -4.82 -4.66
N ILE A 77 -23.18 -5.94 -3.94
CA ILE A 77 -23.57 -5.94 -2.51
C ILE A 77 -22.56 -5.16 -1.68
N MET A 78 -21.26 -5.33 -1.93
CA MET A 78 -20.22 -4.64 -1.15
C MET A 78 -20.21 -3.14 -1.42
N ASP A 79 -20.41 -2.68 -2.67
CA ASP A 79 -20.53 -1.25 -2.99
C ASP A 79 -21.71 -0.61 -2.24
N PHE A 80 -22.91 -1.20 -2.32
CA PHE A 80 -24.07 -0.68 -1.63
C PHE A 80 -23.98 -0.85 -0.09
N ALA A 81 -23.36 -1.91 0.40
CA ALA A 81 -23.11 -2.09 1.82
C ALA A 81 -22.15 -1.01 2.37
N CYS A 82 -21.12 -0.61 1.60
CA CYS A 82 -20.24 0.51 1.95
C CYS A 82 -21.02 1.82 2.03
N ALA A 83 -21.86 2.10 1.03
CA ALA A 83 -22.70 3.31 1.01
C ALA A 83 -23.70 3.33 2.19
N LEU A 84 -24.37 2.22 2.44
CA LEU A 84 -25.34 2.09 3.55
C LEU A 84 -24.67 2.22 4.90
N TRP A 85 -23.54 1.54 5.09
CA TRP A 85 -22.76 1.61 6.33
C TRP A 85 -22.31 3.02 6.63
N LEU A 86 -21.71 3.71 5.66
CA LEU A 86 -21.31 5.12 5.83
C LEU A 86 -22.52 6.04 6.05
N GLY A 87 -23.64 5.78 5.40
CA GLY A 87 -24.88 6.50 5.65
C GLY A 87 -25.36 6.36 7.08
N LEU A 88 -25.30 5.14 7.64
CA LEU A 88 -25.61 4.88 9.04
C LEU A 88 -24.61 5.61 9.97
N VAL A 89 -23.32 5.52 9.69
CA VAL A 89 -22.27 6.21 10.47
C VAL A 89 -22.49 7.72 10.42
N LEU A 90 -22.76 8.31 9.26
CA LEU A 90 -23.03 9.73 9.11
C LEU A 90 -24.26 10.15 9.92
N PHE A 91 -25.35 9.37 9.86
CA PHE A 91 -26.55 9.61 10.65
C PHE A 91 -26.24 9.59 12.17
N LEU A 92 -25.55 8.55 12.64
CA LEU A 92 -25.17 8.44 14.06
C LEU A 92 -24.23 9.58 14.48
N PHE A 93 -23.28 9.95 13.64
CA PHE A 93 -22.33 11.01 13.90
C PHE A 93 -22.99 12.39 14.02
N MET A 94 -24.04 12.63 13.22
CA MET A 94 -24.77 13.92 13.24
C MET A 94 -25.84 14.00 14.33
N THR A 95 -26.40 12.88 14.77
CA THR A 95 -27.58 12.89 15.65
C THR A 95 -27.36 12.29 17.05
N VAL A 96 -26.41 11.36 17.19
CA VAL A 96 -26.27 10.57 18.42
C VAL A 96 -24.92 10.83 19.12
N THR A 97 -23.80 10.70 18.42
CA THR A 97 -22.48 10.80 19.04
C THR A 97 -21.39 11.17 18.04
N GLN A 98 -20.49 12.05 18.44
CA GLN A 98 -19.28 12.41 17.68
C GLN A 98 -18.03 11.75 18.25
N GLU A 99 -18.19 10.68 19.02
CA GLU A 99 -17.10 9.94 19.63
C GLU A 99 -16.20 9.25 18.60
N ILE A 100 -14.91 9.26 18.86
CA ILE A 100 -13.88 8.74 17.94
C ILE A 100 -14.00 7.25 17.65
N TRP A 101 -14.49 6.46 18.64
CA TRP A 101 -14.68 5.02 18.44
C TRP A 101 -15.61 4.69 17.27
N LEU A 102 -16.61 5.55 16.99
CA LEU A 102 -17.51 5.38 15.85
C LEU A 102 -16.73 5.47 14.52
N LEU A 103 -15.74 6.36 14.44
CA LEU A 103 -14.89 6.53 13.26
C LEU A 103 -13.92 5.34 13.08
N TYR A 104 -13.41 4.77 14.17
CA TYR A 104 -12.62 3.53 14.12
C TYR A 104 -13.45 2.37 13.59
N LEU A 105 -14.66 2.22 14.12
CA LEU A 105 -15.58 1.19 13.65
C LEU A 105 -15.94 1.40 12.18
N ALA A 106 -16.17 2.66 11.77
CA ALA A 106 -16.43 3.01 10.38
C ALA A 106 -15.28 2.56 9.48
N ALA A 107 -14.03 2.87 9.83
CA ALA A 107 -12.85 2.48 9.08
C ALA A 107 -12.67 0.96 9.01
N ALA A 108 -12.84 0.25 10.12
CA ALA A 108 -12.69 -1.21 10.19
C ALA A 108 -13.71 -1.95 9.31
N VAL A 109 -14.99 -1.56 9.39
CA VAL A 109 -16.06 -2.18 8.58
C VAL A 109 -15.88 -1.85 7.10
N LEU A 110 -15.56 -0.59 6.76
CA LEU A 110 -15.28 -0.22 5.36
C LEU A 110 -14.10 -1.01 4.80
N THR A 111 -13.01 -1.16 5.55
CA THR A 111 -11.86 -1.95 5.14
C THR A 111 -12.24 -3.41 4.92
N THR A 112 -13.09 -3.96 5.79
CA THR A 112 -13.63 -5.31 5.63
C THR A 112 -14.40 -5.44 4.31
N LEU A 113 -15.39 -4.59 4.09
CA LEU A 113 -16.22 -4.62 2.87
C LEU A 113 -15.38 -4.41 1.60
N ASN A 114 -14.44 -3.45 1.63
CA ASN A 114 -13.51 -3.20 0.53
C ASN A 114 -12.56 -4.37 0.24
N THR A 115 -12.22 -5.19 1.25
CA THR A 115 -11.40 -6.39 1.05
C THR A 115 -12.14 -7.43 0.22
N PHE A 116 -13.41 -7.71 0.55
CA PHE A 116 -14.26 -8.61 -0.25
C PHE A 116 -14.51 -8.06 -1.66
N TYR A 117 -14.82 -6.78 -1.78
CA TYR A 117 -14.98 -6.08 -3.05
C TYR A 117 -13.73 -6.23 -3.93
N GLY A 118 -12.55 -5.87 -3.42
CA GLY A 118 -11.29 -5.88 -4.17
C GLY A 118 -10.91 -7.26 -4.65
N THR A 119 -11.10 -8.28 -3.81
CA THR A 119 -10.82 -9.68 -4.17
C THR A 119 -11.78 -10.17 -5.27
N ALA A 120 -13.08 -9.89 -5.15
CA ALA A 120 -14.07 -10.25 -6.16
C ALA A 120 -13.79 -9.56 -7.51
N VAL A 121 -13.44 -8.27 -7.49
CA VAL A 121 -13.07 -7.51 -8.71
C VAL A 121 -11.86 -8.14 -9.38
N THR A 122 -10.76 -8.34 -8.64
CA THR A 122 -9.52 -8.87 -9.22
C THR A 122 -9.72 -10.24 -9.86
N SER A 123 -10.53 -11.10 -9.22
CA SER A 123 -10.86 -12.44 -9.73
C SER A 123 -11.79 -12.42 -10.95
N THR A 124 -12.42 -11.28 -11.27
CA THR A 124 -13.46 -11.20 -12.33
C THR A 124 -12.96 -10.50 -13.59
N VAL A 125 -11.85 -9.77 -13.55
CA VAL A 125 -11.36 -8.98 -14.69
C VAL A 125 -11.20 -9.84 -15.94
N TYR A 126 -10.62 -11.04 -15.82
CA TYR A 126 -10.47 -11.96 -16.95
C TYR A 126 -11.83 -12.32 -17.58
N ASN A 127 -12.80 -12.71 -16.75
CA ASN A 127 -14.14 -13.12 -17.21
C ASN A 127 -14.93 -11.96 -17.83
N MET A 128 -14.59 -10.71 -17.49
CA MET A 128 -15.24 -9.50 -18.00
C MET A 128 -14.72 -9.08 -19.37
N VAL A 129 -13.42 -9.28 -19.67
CA VAL A 129 -12.79 -8.72 -20.88
C VAL A 129 -12.14 -9.75 -21.81
N GLY A 130 -11.92 -10.99 -21.33
CA GLY A 130 -11.23 -12.03 -22.06
C GLY A 130 -9.71 -11.86 -22.14
N PRO A 131 -9.00 -12.85 -22.75
CA PRO A 131 -7.54 -12.87 -22.80
C PRO A 131 -6.96 -11.69 -23.58
N ASP A 132 -7.57 -11.31 -24.70
CA ASP A 132 -7.04 -10.28 -25.61
C ASP A 132 -7.03 -8.87 -25.00
N HIS A 133 -7.92 -8.60 -24.05
CA HIS A 133 -8.08 -7.28 -23.41
C HIS A 133 -7.63 -7.25 -21.94
N LEU A 134 -7.17 -8.38 -21.39
CA LEU A 134 -6.82 -8.52 -19.98
C LEU A 134 -5.71 -7.55 -19.57
N GLN A 135 -4.63 -7.47 -20.33
CA GLN A 135 -3.52 -6.56 -20.06
C GLN A 135 -3.98 -5.10 -20.00
N LYS A 136 -4.83 -4.68 -20.96
CA LYS A 136 -5.39 -3.34 -20.99
C LYS A 136 -6.29 -3.05 -19.78
N ALA A 137 -7.16 -3.99 -19.41
CA ALA A 137 -8.04 -3.85 -18.25
C ALA A 137 -7.25 -3.76 -16.94
N MET A 138 -6.24 -4.62 -16.76
CA MET A 138 -5.36 -4.59 -15.59
C MET A 138 -4.56 -3.30 -15.50
N SER A 139 -4.01 -2.80 -16.63
CA SER A 139 -3.29 -1.53 -16.68
C SER A 139 -4.20 -0.34 -16.32
N LEU A 140 -5.43 -0.30 -16.83
CA LEU A 140 -6.40 0.74 -16.50
C LEU A 140 -6.82 0.68 -15.03
N ASN A 141 -7.05 -0.52 -14.49
CA ASN A 141 -7.34 -0.72 -13.07
C ASN A 141 -6.20 -0.22 -12.17
N GLN A 142 -4.96 -0.54 -12.53
CA GLN A 142 -3.78 -0.07 -11.79
C GLN A 142 -3.59 1.45 -11.92
N SER A 143 -3.84 2.02 -13.10
CA SER A 143 -3.79 3.48 -13.30
C SER A 143 -4.84 4.19 -12.46
N ALA A 144 -6.07 3.67 -12.38
CA ALA A 144 -7.12 4.22 -11.53
C ALA A 144 -6.72 4.19 -10.04
N ALA A 145 -6.14 3.07 -9.58
CA ALA A 145 -5.65 2.97 -8.20
C ALA A 145 -4.51 3.94 -7.92
N SER A 146 -3.52 4.03 -8.81
CA SER A 146 -2.38 4.94 -8.67
C SER A 146 -2.83 6.41 -8.66
N LEU A 147 -3.71 6.80 -9.59
CA LEU A 147 -4.25 8.15 -9.65
C LEU A 147 -5.04 8.51 -8.39
N SER A 148 -5.84 7.58 -7.87
CA SER A 148 -6.59 7.78 -6.63
C SER A 148 -5.67 7.90 -5.41
N ASN A 149 -4.58 7.14 -5.35
CA ASN A 149 -3.60 7.24 -4.27
C ASN A 149 -2.80 8.54 -4.31
N ILE A 150 -2.65 9.16 -5.50
CA ILE A 150 -2.04 10.49 -5.63
C ILE A 150 -3.03 11.59 -5.24
N LEU A 151 -4.20 11.56 -5.88
CA LEU A 151 -5.19 12.63 -5.74
C LEU A 151 -5.95 12.57 -4.41
N GLY A 152 -6.10 11.38 -3.81
CA GLY A 152 -6.83 11.20 -2.55
C GLY A 152 -6.29 12.04 -1.41
N PRO A 153 -5.03 11.85 -0.97
CA PRO A 153 -4.43 12.68 0.07
C PRO A 153 -4.36 14.16 -0.31
N MET A 154 -4.04 14.46 -1.58
CA MET A 154 -3.95 15.84 -2.07
C MET A 154 -5.29 16.57 -1.97
N LEU A 155 -6.36 15.97 -2.48
CA LEU A 155 -7.71 16.53 -2.42
C LEU A 155 -8.27 16.48 -0.99
N GLY A 156 -8.03 15.37 -0.27
CA GLY A 156 -8.42 15.22 1.13
C GLY A 156 -7.82 16.32 2.00
N GLY A 157 -6.51 16.55 1.90
CA GLY A 157 -5.82 17.61 2.63
C GLY A 157 -6.22 19.02 2.20
N ALA A 158 -6.38 19.25 0.89
CA ALA A 158 -6.80 20.56 0.36
C ALA A 158 -8.21 20.93 0.83
N LEU A 159 -9.14 19.98 0.85
CA LEU A 159 -10.52 20.21 1.22
C LEU A 159 -10.76 20.19 2.74
N PHE A 160 -9.90 19.52 3.50
CA PHE A 160 -10.07 19.32 4.95
C PHE A 160 -10.14 20.62 5.75
N GLY A 161 -9.45 21.66 5.30
CA GLY A 161 -9.50 22.98 5.95
C GLY A 161 -10.80 23.76 5.70
N PHE A 162 -11.64 23.33 4.78
CA PHE A 162 -12.83 24.06 4.34
C PHE A 162 -14.13 23.28 4.56
N LEU A 163 -14.07 21.95 4.65
CA LEU A 163 -15.22 21.09 4.71
C LEU A 163 -15.25 20.29 6.02
N PRO A 164 -16.43 20.12 6.64
CA PRO A 164 -16.57 19.25 7.81
C PRO A 164 -16.44 17.78 7.40
N ILE A 165 -16.05 16.93 8.35
CA ILE A 165 -15.85 15.49 8.13
C ILE A 165 -17.11 14.78 7.58
N SER A 166 -18.29 15.27 7.93
CA SER A 166 -19.57 14.77 7.40
C SER A 166 -19.67 14.89 5.88
N THR A 167 -19.11 15.95 5.29
CA THR A 167 -19.06 16.11 3.83
C THR A 167 -18.18 15.06 3.16
N PHE A 168 -17.05 14.69 3.77
CA PHE A 168 -16.20 13.60 3.25
C PHE A 168 -16.90 12.24 3.31
N MET A 169 -17.69 11.99 4.37
CA MET A 169 -18.55 10.82 4.44
C MET A 169 -19.59 10.83 3.31
N ALA A 170 -20.25 11.96 3.08
CA ALA A 170 -21.26 12.10 2.03
C ALA A 170 -20.66 11.91 0.62
N ILE A 171 -19.48 12.47 0.35
CA ILE A 171 -18.76 12.26 -0.92
C ILE A 171 -18.48 10.76 -1.14
N ASN A 172 -18.04 10.05 -0.10
CA ASN A 172 -17.74 8.64 -0.22
C ASN A 172 -18.99 7.76 -0.36
N ILE A 173 -20.11 8.12 0.29
CA ILE A 173 -21.43 7.49 0.09
C ILE A 173 -21.85 7.60 -1.38
N ILE A 174 -21.76 8.80 -1.94
CA ILE A 174 -22.09 9.06 -3.35
C ILE A 174 -21.16 8.25 -4.27
N ALA A 175 -19.86 8.20 -3.97
CA ALA A 175 -18.88 7.46 -4.76
C ALA A 175 -19.20 5.96 -4.81
N PHE A 176 -19.49 5.33 -3.67
CA PHE A 176 -19.88 3.92 -3.62
C PHE A 176 -21.22 3.66 -4.29
N THR A 177 -22.18 4.55 -4.13
CA THR A 177 -23.49 4.44 -4.79
C THR A 177 -23.34 4.47 -6.31
N ILE A 178 -22.56 5.41 -6.86
CA ILE A 178 -22.29 5.50 -8.30
C ILE A 178 -21.55 4.24 -8.78
N SER A 179 -20.54 3.78 -8.04
CA SER A 179 -19.81 2.53 -8.36
C SER A 179 -20.75 1.34 -8.41
N GLY A 180 -21.61 1.18 -7.41
CA GLY A 180 -22.60 0.11 -7.34
C GLY A 180 -23.60 0.17 -8.51
N VAL A 181 -24.09 1.35 -8.87
CA VAL A 181 -24.97 1.54 -10.02
C VAL A 181 -24.27 1.16 -11.33
N PHE A 182 -23.04 1.58 -11.55
CA PHE A 182 -22.28 1.16 -12.74
C PHE A 182 -22.06 -0.35 -12.76
N SER A 183 -21.76 -0.96 -11.61
CA SER A 183 -21.56 -2.39 -11.45
C SER A 183 -22.79 -3.23 -11.84
N LEU A 184 -24.01 -2.70 -11.68
CA LEU A 184 -25.25 -3.37 -12.14
C LEU A 184 -25.25 -3.61 -13.65
N PHE A 185 -24.73 -2.67 -14.43
CA PHE A 185 -24.75 -2.68 -15.90
C PHE A 185 -23.55 -3.41 -16.52
N ILE A 186 -22.51 -3.75 -15.73
CA ILE A 186 -21.34 -4.52 -16.20
C ILE A 186 -21.71 -6.00 -16.35
N GLN A 187 -21.29 -6.58 -17.47
CA GLN A 187 -21.40 -8.02 -17.73
C GLN A 187 -20.11 -8.71 -17.28
N TYR A 188 -20.09 -9.20 -16.05
CA TYR A 188 -18.90 -9.81 -15.46
C TYR A 188 -18.58 -11.22 -15.93
N ASN A 189 -19.53 -11.90 -16.61
CA ASN A 189 -19.41 -13.31 -17.00
C ASN A 189 -19.33 -13.50 -18.52
N LEU A 190 -18.86 -12.49 -19.28
CA LEU A 190 -18.77 -12.54 -20.76
C LEU A 190 -17.90 -13.71 -21.27
N PHE A 191 -16.82 -14.03 -20.56
CA PHE A 191 -15.84 -15.06 -20.88
C PHE A 191 -15.75 -16.12 -19.76
N ALA A 192 -16.79 -16.26 -18.95
CA ALA A 192 -16.83 -17.31 -17.95
C ALA A 192 -16.90 -18.67 -18.65
N GLY A 193 -15.75 -19.34 -18.76
CA GLY A 193 -15.66 -20.76 -19.12
C GLY A 193 -16.15 -21.64 -17.97
N GLN A 194 -16.28 -22.96 -18.22
CA GLN A 194 -16.46 -23.94 -17.15
C GLN A 194 -15.33 -23.73 -16.11
N LYS A 195 -15.70 -23.67 -14.83
CA LYS A 195 -14.73 -23.64 -13.73
C LYS A 195 -13.78 -24.80 -13.94
N ASP A 196 -12.50 -24.50 -14.23
CA ASP A 196 -11.46 -25.48 -14.02
C ASP A 196 -11.50 -25.82 -12.52
N GLU A 197 -11.92 -27.03 -12.20
CA GLU A 197 -11.73 -27.62 -10.88
C GLU A 197 -10.24 -27.92 -10.70
N GLY A 198 -9.43 -26.85 -10.64
CA GLY A 198 -8.04 -26.96 -10.23
C GLY A 198 -8.01 -27.59 -8.84
N GLU A 199 -7.10 -28.55 -8.64
CA GLU A 199 -6.89 -29.24 -7.37
C GLU A 199 -6.95 -28.23 -6.21
N ASN A 200 -8.03 -28.28 -5.44
CA ASN A 200 -8.21 -27.52 -4.21
C ASN A 200 -7.25 -28.06 -3.16
N THR A 201 -5.97 -27.78 -3.31
CA THR A 201 -5.01 -27.89 -2.22
C THR A 201 -5.41 -26.80 -1.21
N GLY A 202 -5.83 -27.22 -0.01
CA GLY A 202 -6.39 -26.28 0.97
C GLY A 202 -5.40 -25.15 1.26
N PHE A 203 -5.88 -23.91 1.41
CA PHE A 203 -5.09 -22.70 1.66
C PHE A 203 -3.98 -22.89 2.73
N LEU A 204 -4.29 -23.62 3.82
CA LEU A 204 -3.30 -23.93 4.88
C LEU A 204 -2.18 -24.84 4.39
N GLN A 205 -2.48 -25.76 3.46
CA GLN A 205 -1.47 -26.66 2.89
C GLN A 205 -0.56 -25.91 1.91
N ASP A 206 -1.10 -24.96 1.16
CA ASP A 206 -0.35 -24.08 0.28
C ASP A 206 0.58 -23.14 1.05
N LEU A 207 0.10 -22.53 2.13
CA LEU A 207 0.93 -21.73 3.03
C LEU A 207 2.05 -22.57 3.66
N LYS A 208 1.74 -23.80 4.11
CA LYS A 208 2.75 -24.71 4.70
C LYS A 208 3.83 -25.06 3.70
N GLN A 209 3.50 -25.37 2.46
CA GLN A 209 4.47 -25.66 1.39
C GLN A 209 5.36 -24.45 1.09
N GLY A 210 4.76 -23.25 0.96
CA GLY A 210 5.51 -22.01 0.80
C GLY A 210 6.46 -21.75 1.97
N PHE A 211 5.99 -21.94 3.21
CA PHE A 211 6.79 -21.76 4.42
C PHE A 211 7.97 -22.75 4.51
N VAL A 212 7.74 -24.03 4.20
CA VAL A 212 8.80 -25.06 4.16
C VAL A 212 9.85 -24.68 3.12
N TYR A 213 9.44 -24.23 1.94
CA TYR A 213 10.35 -23.77 0.90
C TYR A 213 11.19 -22.58 1.37
N VAL A 214 10.56 -21.54 1.88
CA VAL A 214 11.25 -20.34 2.40
C VAL A 214 12.21 -20.68 3.54
N LYS A 215 11.84 -21.63 4.42
CA LYS A 215 12.71 -22.07 5.52
C LYS A 215 13.99 -22.72 5.01
N ASN A 216 13.92 -23.47 3.92
CA ASN A 216 15.05 -24.21 3.34
C ASN A 216 15.91 -23.32 2.42
N GLU A 217 15.32 -22.30 1.78
CA GLU A 217 16.02 -21.38 0.91
C GLU A 217 16.62 -20.19 1.68
N THR A 218 17.89 -20.29 2.01
CA THR A 218 18.60 -19.33 2.88
C THR A 218 18.49 -17.89 2.36
N PHE A 219 18.65 -17.67 1.06
CA PHE A 219 18.56 -16.34 0.45
C PHE A 219 17.17 -15.72 0.61
N ILE A 220 16.12 -16.46 0.24
CA ILE A 220 14.72 -16.00 0.29
C ILE A 220 14.32 -15.72 1.74
N LYS A 221 14.72 -16.58 2.67
CA LYS A 221 14.51 -16.40 4.12
C LYS A 221 15.10 -15.08 4.62
N HIS A 222 16.37 -14.80 4.29
CA HIS A 222 17.02 -13.55 4.71
C HIS A 222 16.36 -12.32 4.06
N LEU A 223 15.95 -12.43 2.81
CA LEU A 223 15.26 -11.33 2.10
C LEU A 223 13.90 -11.01 2.74
N ILE A 224 13.12 -12.04 3.10
CA ILE A 224 11.84 -11.88 3.79
C ILE A 224 12.05 -11.30 5.20
N LEU A 225 13.02 -11.82 5.97
CA LEU A 225 13.32 -11.26 7.29
C LEU A 225 13.78 -9.81 7.23
N PHE A 226 14.60 -9.47 6.23
CA PHE A 226 15.01 -8.09 5.98
C PHE A 226 13.79 -7.19 5.69
N ALA A 227 12.88 -7.63 4.83
CA ALA A 227 11.67 -6.88 4.52
C ALA A 227 10.75 -6.71 5.75
N ILE A 228 10.60 -7.73 6.59
CA ILE A 228 9.84 -7.70 7.84
C ILE A 228 10.38 -6.60 8.78
N TRP A 229 11.68 -6.63 9.08
CA TRP A 229 12.31 -5.64 9.97
C TRP A 229 12.33 -4.24 9.37
N LEU A 230 12.51 -4.12 8.06
CA LEU A 230 12.42 -2.85 7.36
C LEU A 230 11.03 -2.22 7.52
N ASN A 231 9.96 -2.99 7.24
CA ASN A 231 8.58 -2.51 7.39
C ASN A 231 8.23 -2.18 8.84
N PHE A 232 8.74 -2.94 9.82
CA PHE A 232 8.55 -2.63 11.23
C PHE A 232 9.07 -1.23 11.57
N TRP A 233 10.36 -0.93 11.29
CA TRP A 233 10.95 0.36 11.61
C TRP A 233 10.35 1.50 10.77
N TYR A 234 9.97 1.20 9.53
CA TYR A 234 9.33 2.17 8.64
C TYR A 234 7.88 2.49 9.00
N ALA A 235 7.24 1.71 9.87
CA ALA A 235 5.90 1.99 10.39
C ALA A 235 5.81 3.31 11.19
N ALA A 236 6.96 3.87 11.61
CA ALA A 236 7.01 5.21 12.20
C ALA A 236 6.71 6.33 11.19
N ALA A 237 7.07 6.16 9.90
CA ALA A 237 6.99 7.22 8.90
C ALA A 237 5.56 7.75 8.64
N PRO A 238 4.52 6.91 8.43
CA PRO A 238 3.16 7.38 8.20
C PRO A 238 2.54 8.09 9.41
N ILE A 239 3.07 7.90 10.62
CA ILE A 239 2.65 8.64 11.82
C ILE A 239 3.44 9.94 11.95
N ALA A 240 4.76 9.88 11.70
CA ALA A 240 5.68 10.99 11.88
C ALA A 240 5.30 12.21 11.04
N LEU A 241 5.00 12.01 9.77
CA LEU A 241 4.78 13.10 8.83
C LEU A 241 3.56 13.95 9.21
N PRO A 242 2.33 13.37 9.37
CA PRO A 242 1.18 14.12 9.84
C PRO A 242 1.40 14.75 11.22
N TYR A 243 2.02 14.04 12.15
CA TYR A 243 2.29 14.52 13.48
C TYR A 243 3.23 15.75 13.48
N ILE A 244 4.33 15.69 12.73
CA ILE A 244 5.28 16.81 12.62
C ILE A 244 4.62 18.02 11.94
N VAL A 245 3.90 17.80 10.83
CA VAL A 245 3.29 18.88 10.05
C VAL A 245 2.17 19.56 10.83
N LEU A 246 1.21 18.79 11.37
CA LEU A 246 -0.01 19.34 11.97
C LEU A 246 0.17 19.71 13.45
N ILE A 247 0.82 18.84 14.24
CA ILE A 247 0.89 19.02 15.70
C ILE A 247 2.12 19.84 16.09
N VAL A 248 3.32 19.46 15.60
CA VAL A 248 4.55 20.11 15.99
C VAL A 248 4.71 21.46 15.30
N ARG A 249 4.53 21.52 13.99
CA ARG A 249 4.72 22.73 13.18
C ARG A 249 3.46 23.56 12.98
N LYS A 250 2.28 23.00 13.31
CA LYS A 250 0.96 23.64 13.15
C LYS A 250 0.74 24.19 11.74
N MET A 251 1.20 23.43 10.73
CA MET A 251 1.04 23.80 9.33
C MET A 251 -0.37 23.45 8.85
N PRO A 252 -0.91 24.15 7.85
CA PRO A 252 -2.24 23.86 7.30
C PRO A 252 -2.31 22.46 6.68
N SER A 253 -3.46 21.79 6.80
CA SER A 253 -3.69 20.42 6.32
C SER A 253 -3.49 20.26 4.81
N PHE A 254 -3.74 21.31 4.00
CA PHE A 254 -3.51 21.26 2.56
C PHE A 254 -2.02 21.05 2.23
N GLN A 255 -1.11 21.60 3.06
CA GLN A 255 0.34 21.39 2.87
C GLN A 255 0.72 19.94 3.10
N LEU A 256 0.13 19.28 4.12
CA LEU A 256 0.32 17.84 4.32
C LEU A 256 -0.19 17.05 3.11
N GLY A 257 -1.36 17.37 2.56
CA GLY A 257 -1.88 16.73 1.37
C GLY A 257 -0.94 16.82 0.16
N ILE A 258 -0.29 17.98 -0.04
CA ILE A 258 0.71 18.17 -1.11
C ILE A 258 1.96 17.32 -0.83
N ILE A 259 2.46 17.28 0.42
CA ILE A 259 3.61 16.47 0.81
C ILE A 259 3.32 14.98 0.58
N GLU A 260 2.13 14.50 0.97
CA GLU A 260 1.71 13.10 0.70
C GLU A 260 1.54 12.82 -0.80
N GLY A 261 1.06 13.80 -1.57
CA GLY A 261 1.02 13.72 -3.04
C GLY A 261 2.40 13.55 -3.65
N ALA A 262 3.43 14.20 -3.11
CA ALA A 262 4.82 14.08 -3.56
C ALA A 262 5.34 12.63 -3.42
N PHE A 263 4.88 11.87 -2.42
CA PHE A 263 5.21 10.44 -2.28
C PHE A 263 4.82 9.64 -3.52
N SER A 264 3.60 9.82 -3.97
CA SER A 264 3.09 9.11 -5.15
C SER A 264 3.77 9.57 -6.44
N ILE A 265 4.06 10.86 -6.55
CA ILE A 265 4.79 11.43 -7.69
C ILE A 265 6.20 10.84 -7.77
N GLY A 266 6.95 10.78 -6.67
CA GLY A 266 8.30 10.23 -6.64
C GLY A 266 8.32 8.74 -7.05
N THR A 267 7.37 7.96 -6.56
CA THR A 267 7.21 6.55 -6.95
C THR A 267 6.93 6.42 -8.45
N LEU A 268 6.00 7.22 -8.99
CA LEU A 268 5.60 7.18 -10.39
C LEU A 268 6.76 7.60 -11.32
N VAL A 269 7.43 8.70 -11.00
CA VAL A 269 8.56 9.20 -11.80
C VAL A 269 9.67 8.16 -11.89
N LEU A 270 10.05 7.54 -10.77
CA LEU A 270 11.09 6.51 -10.82
C LEU A 270 10.60 5.25 -11.54
N ALA A 271 9.35 4.83 -11.36
CA ALA A 271 8.77 3.70 -12.08
C ALA A 271 8.85 3.92 -13.61
N LEU A 272 8.51 5.12 -14.09
CA LEU A 272 8.63 5.48 -15.50
C LEU A 272 10.10 5.47 -15.98
N ILE A 273 11.03 6.00 -15.19
CA ILE A 273 12.47 5.96 -15.52
C ILE A 273 12.96 4.52 -15.62
N LEU A 274 12.57 3.65 -14.68
CA LEU A 274 12.98 2.24 -14.67
C LEU A 274 12.34 1.44 -15.80
N SER A 275 11.13 1.81 -16.27
CA SER A 275 10.45 1.11 -17.37
C SER A 275 11.17 1.25 -18.73
N VAL A 276 11.88 2.36 -18.94
CA VAL A 276 12.64 2.62 -20.18
C VAL A 276 14.14 2.29 -20.06
N ARG A 277 14.63 2.00 -18.85
CA ARG A 277 16.02 1.62 -18.60
C ARG A 277 16.21 0.11 -18.66
N LYS A 278 17.44 -0.31 -18.99
CA LYS A 278 17.85 -1.72 -18.88
C LYS A 278 17.78 -2.17 -17.42
N GLU A 279 17.51 -3.47 -17.23
CA GLU A 279 17.46 -4.10 -15.90
C GLU A 279 18.68 -3.73 -15.05
N ILE A 280 18.45 -3.44 -13.78
CA ILE A 280 19.50 -3.09 -12.82
C ILE A 280 20.40 -4.32 -12.63
N LYS A 281 21.64 -4.24 -13.12
CA LYS A 281 22.60 -5.35 -13.00
C LYS A 281 22.99 -5.61 -11.53
N LYS A 282 23.38 -4.56 -10.79
CA LYS A 282 23.83 -4.66 -9.40
C LYS A 282 22.67 -4.48 -8.43
N LYS A 283 21.77 -5.47 -8.36
CA LYS A 283 20.53 -5.43 -7.55
C LYS A 283 20.82 -5.24 -6.06
N GLU A 284 21.86 -5.88 -5.55
CA GLU A 284 22.30 -5.72 -4.16
C GLU A 284 22.61 -4.27 -3.81
N ARG A 285 23.41 -3.61 -4.64
CA ARG A 285 23.77 -2.19 -4.41
C ARG A 285 22.56 -1.29 -4.49
N ALA A 286 21.62 -1.58 -5.38
CA ALA A 286 20.37 -0.82 -5.48
C ALA A 286 19.51 -0.98 -4.22
N ILE A 287 19.36 -2.22 -3.70
CA ILE A 287 18.60 -2.51 -2.49
C ILE A 287 19.27 -1.86 -1.27
N LEU A 288 20.53 -2.21 -0.99
CA LEU A 288 21.22 -1.73 0.21
C LEU A 288 21.46 -0.23 0.19
N GLY A 289 21.85 0.34 -0.98
CA GLY A 289 22.02 1.78 -1.16
C GLY A 289 20.69 2.53 -1.06
N GLY A 290 19.63 1.99 -1.64
CA GLY A 290 18.27 2.53 -1.52
C GLY A 290 17.80 2.57 -0.06
N VAL A 291 17.91 1.45 0.66
CA VAL A 291 17.52 1.37 2.09
C VAL A 291 18.39 2.30 2.95
N THR A 292 19.69 2.41 2.67
CA THR A 292 20.58 3.37 3.35
C THR A 292 20.09 4.81 3.15
N GLY A 293 19.80 5.18 1.90
CA GLY A 293 19.25 6.51 1.58
C GLY A 293 17.91 6.78 2.27
N MET A 294 16.99 5.81 2.23
CA MET A 294 15.71 5.88 2.94
C MET A 294 15.90 6.05 4.46
N SER A 295 16.86 5.37 5.07
CA SER A 295 17.17 5.48 6.50
C SER A 295 17.66 6.86 6.87
N ILE A 296 18.54 7.43 6.05
CA ILE A 296 19.05 8.80 6.23
C ILE A 296 17.88 9.79 6.11
N ILE A 297 17.01 9.62 5.14
CA ILE A 297 15.82 10.47 4.96
C ILE A 297 14.89 10.37 6.17
N LEU A 298 14.69 9.18 6.73
CA LEU A 298 13.88 9.00 7.93
C LEU A 298 14.42 9.81 9.10
N ILE A 299 15.76 9.85 9.29
CA ILE A 299 16.40 10.70 10.30
C ILE A 299 16.18 12.17 9.96
N LEU A 300 16.40 12.58 8.71
CA LEU A 300 16.23 13.96 8.27
C LEU A 300 14.79 14.45 8.41
N MET A 301 13.78 13.59 8.20
CA MET A 301 12.37 13.92 8.44
C MET A 301 12.10 14.34 9.89
N GLY A 302 12.92 13.94 10.84
CA GLY A 302 12.83 14.37 12.24
C GLY A 302 13.32 15.80 12.50
N LEU A 303 14.19 16.36 11.67
CA LEU A 303 14.83 17.65 11.90
C LEU A 303 13.85 18.82 12.12
N PRO A 304 12.71 18.93 11.42
CA PRO A 304 11.73 19.97 11.68
C PRO A 304 11.16 19.99 13.10
N SER A 305 11.26 18.88 13.84
CA SER A 305 10.80 18.79 15.24
C SER A 305 11.88 19.10 16.27
N LEU A 306 13.10 19.43 15.86
CA LEU A 306 14.17 19.88 16.75
C LEU A 306 13.84 21.26 17.33
N PRO A 307 14.15 21.52 18.63
CA PRO A 307 14.02 22.86 19.21
C PRO A 307 14.79 23.93 18.44
N ALA A 308 15.99 23.60 17.92
CA ALA A 308 16.80 24.51 17.09
C ALA A 308 16.14 24.90 15.76
N ALA A 309 15.20 24.06 15.24
CA ALA A 309 14.46 24.36 14.03
C ALA A 309 13.25 25.28 14.26
N ALA A 310 12.92 25.65 15.49
CA ALA A 310 11.74 26.47 15.84
C ALA A 310 11.69 27.82 15.10
N GLY A 311 12.83 28.42 14.84
CA GLY A 311 12.95 29.69 14.11
C GLY A 311 12.88 29.58 12.59
N ILE A 312 12.88 28.38 12.04
CA ILE A 312 12.84 28.18 10.58
C ILE A 312 11.40 28.38 10.06
N PRO A 313 11.20 29.24 9.03
CA PRO A 313 9.88 29.48 8.44
C PRO A 313 9.22 28.17 7.94
N ASN A 314 7.92 28.01 8.19
CA ASN A 314 7.15 26.85 7.76
C ASN A 314 7.19 26.63 6.23
N THR A 315 7.33 27.70 5.44
CA THR A 315 7.48 27.59 3.97
C THR A 315 8.75 26.82 3.58
N LEU A 316 9.87 27.06 4.25
CA LEU A 316 11.12 26.31 4.00
C LEU A 316 10.98 24.85 4.42
N ILE A 317 10.36 24.60 5.58
CA ILE A 317 10.08 23.24 6.06
C ILE A 317 9.15 22.47 5.10
N PHE A 318 8.16 23.17 4.57
CA PHE A 318 7.25 22.59 3.56
C PHE A 318 7.99 22.09 2.33
N VAL A 319 8.80 22.96 1.71
CA VAL A 319 9.63 22.59 0.56
C VAL A 319 10.60 21.47 0.90
N TYR A 320 11.25 21.57 2.07
CA TYR A 320 12.16 20.54 2.57
C TYR A 320 11.49 19.15 2.67
N LEU A 321 10.30 19.09 3.29
CA LEU A 321 9.57 17.83 3.44
C LEU A 321 9.10 17.27 2.08
N ILE A 322 8.65 18.11 1.14
CA ILE A 322 8.32 17.68 -0.22
C ILE A 322 9.51 16.99 -0.87
N VAL A 323 10.69 17.62 -0.84
CA VAL A 323 11.91 17.07 -1.44
C VAL A 323 12.29 15.73 -0.79
N LEU A 324 12.27 15.67 0.55
CA LEU A 324 12.59 14.44 1.27
C LEU A 324 11.60 13.30 0.94
N VAL A 325 10.30 13.57 0.93
CA VAL A 325 9.27 12.56 0.64
C VAL A 325 9.36 12.08 -0.80
N LEU A 326 9.61 12.98 -1.75
CA LEU A 326 9.81 12.64 -3.15
C LEU A 326 11.03 11.73 -3.36
N ILE A 327 12.16 12.05 -2.74
CA ILE A 327 13.38 11.22 -2.81
C ILE A 327 13.14 9.89 -2.10
N ASN A 328 12.51 9.91 -0.91
CA ASN A 328 12.22 8.70 -0.14
C ASN A 328 11.37 7.69 -0.92
N SER A 329 10.29 8.17 -1.53
CA SER A 329 9.38 7.32 -2.32
C SER A 329 10.06 6.77 -3.59
N SER A 330 10.92 7.58 -4.23
CA SER A 330 11.76 7.13 -5.34
C SER A 330 12.72 6.02 -4.90
N LEU A 331 13.41 6.19 -3.78
CA LEU A 331 14.28 5.15 -3.22
C LEU A 331 13.50 3.89 -2.84
N GLY A 332 12.28 4.03 -2.30
CA GLY A 332 11.38 2.91 -2.03
C GLY A 332 11.09 2.07 -3.28
N MET A 333 10.81 2.71 -4.41
CA MET A 333 10.61 2.02 -5.69
C MET A 333 11.90 1.34 -6.17
N LEU A 334 13.07 2.00 -5.99
CA LEU A 334 14.39 1.45 -6.33
C LEU A 334 14.73 0.19 -5.49
N VAL A 335 14.20 0.07 -4.28
CA VAL A 335 14.37 -1.09 -3.40
C VAL A 335 13.37 -2.19 -3.74
N ASN A 336 12.09 -1.86 -3.84
CA ASN A 336 11.03 -2.85 -3.99
C ASN A 336 11.09 -3.58 -5.34
N MET A 337 11.38 -2.88 -6.45
CA MET A 337 11.40 -3.49 -7.77
C MET A 337 12.45 -4.61 -7.90
N PRO A 338 13.74 -4.43 -7.53
CA PRO A 338 14.71 -5.52 -7.57
C PRO A 338 14.36 -6.69 -6.63
N ILE A 339 13.82 -6.43 -5.43
CA ILE A 339 13.37 -7.48 -4.51
C ILE A 339 12.31 -8.36 -5.18
N PHE A 340 11.32 -7.73 -5.80
CA PHE A 340 10.24 -8.43 -6.49
C PHE A 340 10.75 -9.28 -7.65
N VAL A 341 11.64 -8.73 -8.47
CA VAL A 341 12.27 -9.43 -9.61
C VAL A 341 13.12 -10.61 -9.12
N LEU A 342 13.92 -10.43 -8.05
CA LEU A 342 14.74 -11.52 -7.50
C LEU A 342 13.91 -12.68 -6.99
N LEU A 343 12.84 -12.38 -6.24
CA LEU A 343 11.93 -13.42 -5.74
C LEU A 343 11.28 -14.19 -6.88
N GLN A 344 10.82 -13.49 -7.92
CA GLN A 344 10.20 -14.14 -9.09
C GLN A 344 11.19 -15.02 -9.86
N LYS A 345 12.45 -14.58 -10.02
CA LYS A 345 13.47 -15.35 -10.75
C LYS A 345 13.95 -16.56 -9.96
N LYS A 346 14.13 -16.44 -8.63
CA LYS A 346 14.68 -17.51 -7.79
C LYS A 346 13.64 -18.51 -7.27
N THR A 347 12.36 -18.22 -7.43
CA THR A 347 11.29 -19.11 -6.96
C THR A 347 10.73 -19.93 -8.11
N PRO A 348 10.66 -21.27 -7.98
CA PRO A 348 10.00 -22.14 -8.99
C PRO A 348 8.58 -21.71 -9.27
N ASP A 349 8.13 -21.82 -10.53
CA ASP A 349 6.82 -21.33 -10.99
C ASP A 349 5.65 -21.82 -10.13
N LYS A 350 5.68 -23.10 -9.70
CA LYS A 350 4.65 -23.73 -8.87
C LYS A 350 4.56 -23.13 -7.45
N LEU A 351 5.63 -22.53 -6.94
CA LEU A 351 5.70 -21.98 -5.58
C LEU A 351 5.72 -20.44 -5.55
N ARG A 352 5.86 -19.80 -6.72
CA ARG A 352 6.02 -18.35 -6.83
C ARG A 352 4.91 -17.58 -6.13
N GLY A 353 3.65 -17.92 -6.37
CA GLY A 353 2.51 -17.26 -5.71
C GLY A 353 2.53 -17.43 -4.18
N ARG A 354 2.90 -18.63 -3.68
CA ARG A 354 2.97 -18.92 -2.24
C ARG A 354 4.08 -18.15 -1.54
N VAL A 355 5.27 -18.05 -2.16
CA VAL A 355 6.41 -17.28 -1.63
C VAL A 355 6.11 -15.77 -1.64
N MET A 356 5.48 -15.26 -2.71
CA MET A 356 5.07 -13.86 -2.80
C MET A 356 4.02 -13.51 -1.73
N ALA A 357 3.04 -14.40 -1.50
CA ALA A 357 2.05 -14.22 -0.44
C ALA A 357 2.69 -14.21 0.96
N LEU A 358 3.71 -15.06 1.21
CA LEU A 358 4.46 -15.05 2.47
C LEU A 358 5.29 -13.79 2.66
N LEU A 359 5.91 -13.26 1.60
CA LEU A 359 6.61 -11.98 1.67
C LEU A 359 5.63 -10.87 2.04
N GLU A 360 4.51 -10.79 1.33
CA GLU A 360 3.50 -9.74 1.56
C GLU A 360 2.88 -9.85 2.95
N ALA A 361 2.52 -11.06 3.38
CA ALA A 361 1.99 -11.31 4.72
C ALA A 361 3.01 -10.98 5.82
N GLY A 362 4.28 -11.36 5.63
CA GLY A 362 5.35 -11.06 6.58
C GLY A 362 5.67 -9.57 6.66
N ALA A 363 5.86 -8.93 5.52
CA ALA A 363 6.17 -7.51 5.44
C ALA A 363 5.01 -6.64 5.97
N SER A 364 3.76 -6.95 5.58
CA SER A 364 2.58 -6.21 6.03
C SER A 364 2.16 -6.56 7.45
N GLY A 365 2.42 -7.79 7.92
CA GLY A 365 2.02 -8.26 9.25
C GLY A 365 2.77 -7.58 10.41
N MET A 366 4.00 -7.11 10.18
CA MET A 366 4.76 -6.37 11.20
C MET A 366 4.38 -4.88 11.29
N MET A 367 3.82 -4.33 10.24
CA MET A 367 3.43 -2.92 10.20
C MET A 367 2.43 -2.54 11.31
N PRO A 368 1.34 -3.30 11.58
CA PRO A 368 0.43 -3.03 12.68
C PRO A 368 1.11 -2.95 14.06
N ILE A 369 2.05 -3.85 14.33
CA ILE A 369 2.82 -3.86 15.58
C ILE A 369 3.65 -2.59 15.69
N GLY A 370 4.33 -2.19 14.61
CA GLY A 370 5.08 -0.94 14.53
C GLY A 370 4.19 0.28 14.72
N LEU A 371 3.01 0.33 14.09
CA LEU A 371 2.07 1.45 14.23
C LEU A 371 1.63 1.66 15.69
N ILE A 372 1.29 0.59 16.43
CA ILE A 372 0.94 0.71 17.86
C ILE A 372 2.14 1.23 18.66
N LEU A 373 3.29 0.57 18.49
CA LEU A 373 4.48 0.92 19.26
C LEU A 373 4.89 2.37 19.02
N PHE A 374 5.01 2.78 17.76
CA PHE A 374 5.45 4.13 17.41
C PHE A 374 4.36 5.15 17.70
N GLY A 375 3.07 4.83 17.57
CA GLY A 375 1.98 5.69 18.01
C GLY A 375 2.12 6.09 19.50
N VAL A 376 2.37 5.11 20.37
CA VAL A 376 2.63 5.36 21.80
C VAL A 376 3.94 6.14 22.03
N LEU A 377 4.99 5.80 21.28
CA LEU A 377 6.30 6.43 21.49
C LEU A 377 6.33 7.89 21.04
N PHE A 378 5.60 8.28 20.00
CA PHE A 378 5.47 9.68 19.58
C PHE A 378 4.81 10.56 20.65
N GLU A 379 3.99 9.99 21.55
CA GLU A 379 3.42 10.73 22.67
C GLU A 379 4.39 10.91 23.85
N LYS A 380 5.37 9.99 23.96
CA LYS A 380 6.27 9.94 25.12
C LYS A 380 7.64 10.56 24.88
N MET A 381 8.04 10.72 23.61
CA MET A 381 9.37 11.23 23.27
C MET A 381 9.33 12.16 22.05
N PRO A 382 10.28 13.09 21.94
CA PRO A 382 10.37 13.98 20.78
C PRO A 382 10.49 13.20 19.46
N ALA A 383 9.76 13.65 18.43
CA ALA A 383 9.70 12.98 17.13
C ALA A 383 11.08 12.82 16.50
N TRP A 384 11.99 13.77 16.63
CA TRP A 384 13.34 13.68 16.07
C TRP A 384 14.18 12.57 16.71
N ILE A 385 14.04 12.31 18.01
CA ILE A 385 14.74 11.19 18.68
C ILE A 385 14.21 9.87 18.14
N LEU A 386 12.89 9.73 18.08
CA LEU A 386 12.27 8.49 17.64
C LEU A 386 12.65 8.16 16.18
N LEU A 387 12.58 9.14 15.29
CA LEU A 387 12.97 8.96 13.89
C LEU A 387 14.47 8.70 13.74
N ALA A 388 15.32 9.28 14.56
CA ALA A 388 16.74 8.97 14.60
C ALA A 388 16.98 7.52 15.04
N ILE A 389 16.31 7.04 16.09
CA ILE A 389 16.36 5.64 16.53
C ILE A 389 15.92 4.70 15.40
N CYS A 390 14.78 4.97 14.74
CA CYS A 390 14.29 4.17 13.64
C CYS A 390 15.29 4.13 12.48
N GLY A 391 15.80 5.27 12.04
CA GLY A 391 16.75 5.35 10.93
C GLY A 391 18.08 4.66 11.26
N ILE A 392 18.63 4.85 12.46
CA ILE A 392 19.87 4.18 12.92
C ILE A 392 19.64 2.66 13.00
N SER A 393 18.48 2.21 13.47
CA SER A 393 18.17 0.77 13.53
C SER A 393 18.11 0.15 12.13
N VAL A 394 17.55 0.87 11.14
CA VAL A 394 17.57 0.40 9.74
C VAL A 394 19.00 0.42 9.17
N LEU A 395 19.82 1.44 9.48
CA LEU A 395 21.23 1.46 9.09
C LEU A 395 22.01 0.28 9.70
N ALA A 396 21.77 -0.05 10.96
CA ALA A 396 22.36 -1.22 11.62
C ALA A 396 21.93 -2.53 10.94
N LEU A 397 20.65 -2.64 10.54
CA LEU A 397 20.15 -3.78 9.76
C LEU A 397 20.89 -3.91 8.41
N VAL A 398 21.09 -2.80 7.69
CA VAL A 398 21.89 -2.79 6.45
C VAL A 398 23.34 -3.21 6.73
N GLY A 399 23.97 -2.63 7.74
CA GLY A 399 25.34 -2.96 8.14
C GLY A 399 25.51 -4.46 8.47
N TYR A 400 24.55 -5.06 9.16
CA TYR A 400 24.52 -6.49 9.43
C TYR A 400 24.52 -7.33 8.15
N HIS A 401 23.66 -6.99 7.18
CA HIS A 401 23.56 -7.75 5.93
C HIS A 401 24.79 -7.55 5.03
N VAL A 402 25.38 -6.35 5.04
CA VAL A 402 26.66 -6.08 4.33
C VAL A 402 27.80 -6.88 4.95
N SER A 403 27.93 -6.88 6.29
CA SER A 403 29.02 -7.60 6.99
C SER A 403 28.95 -9.12 6.81
N LYS A 404 27.76 -9.67 6.77
CA LYS A 404 27.53 -11.11 6.56
C LYS A 404 27.56 -11.53 5.08
N LYS A 405 27.71 -10.58 4.14
CA LYS A 405 27.65 -10.82 2.69
C LYS A 405 26.41 -11.61 2.25
N THR A 406 25.31 -11.50 3.01
CA THR A 406 24.11 -12.34 2.90
C THR A 406 23.46 -12.24 1.51
N PHE A 407 23.58 -11.08 0.87
CA PHE A 407 23.07 -10.86 -0.48
C PHE A 407 24.15 -11.03 -1.56
N THR A 408 25.42 -10.76 -1.26
CA THR A 408 26.53 -10.77 -2.24
C THR A 408 26.85 -12.16 -2.75
N GLN A 409 26.88 -13.15 -1.88
CA GLN A 409 27.26 -14.52 -2.24
C GLN A 409 26.27 -15.17 -3.22
N HIS A 410 24.98 -14.95 -3.01
CA HIS A 410 23.94 -15.56 -3.84
C HIS A 410 23.62 -14.78 -5.13
N LEU A 411 24.05 -13.52 -5.23
CA LEU A 411 23.82 -12.69 -6.43
C LEU A 411 25.03 -12.72 -7.39
N GLN A 412 26.21 -13.05 -6.90
CA GLN A 412 27.40 -13.28 -7.75
C GLN A 412 27.30 -14.61 -8.51
N GLU A 413 26.65 -15.63 -7.93
CA GLU A 413 26.38 -16.89 -8.62
C GLU A 413 25.50 -16.69 -9.87
N ASP A 414 24.53 -15.78 -9.83
CA ASP A 414 23.67 -15.44 -10.98
C ASP A 414 24.43 -14.71 -12.11
N GLU A 415 25.47 -13.92 -11.79
CA GLU A 415 26.29 -13.23 -12.81
C GLU A 415 27.23 -14.19 -13.55
N THR A 416 27.64 -15.27 -12.89
CA THR A 416 28.50 -16.30 -13.51
C THR A 416 27.72 -17.31 -14.36
N GLU A 417 26.46 -17.57 -14.02
CA GLU A 417 25.58 -18.48 -14.78
C GLU A 417 25.04 -17.85 -16.09
N ILE A 418 25.03 -16.53 -16.21
CA ILE A 418 24.61 -15.75 -17.40
C ILE A 418 25.80 -15.45 -18.33
N ALA A 419 27.03 -15.77 -17.94
CA ALA A 419 28.18 -15.64 -18.83
C ALA A 419 28.02 -16.62 -20.00
N PRO A 420 28.04 -16.17 -21.29
CA PRO A 420 27.94 -17.09 -22.42
C PRO A 420 29.11 -18.06 -22.33
N LEU A 421 28.80 -19.36 -22.43
CA LEU A 421 29.81 -20.42 -22.56
C LEU A 421 30.88 -19.97 -23.57
N PRO A 422 32.18 -20.10 -23.25
CA PRO A 422 33.24 -19.72 -24.14
C PRO A 422 33.06 -20.44 -25.46
N ALA A 423 33.18 -19.72 -26.56
CA ALA A 423 32.95 -20.15 -27.97
C ALA A 423 33.95 -21.22 -28.46
N HIS A 424 34.48 -22.06 -27.57
CA HIS A 424 35.46 -23.10 -27.89
C HIS A 424 34.95 -24.50 -27.65
N THR A 425 33.81 -24.86 -28.26
CA THR A 425 33.43 -26.28 -28.46
C THR A 425 32.50 -26.37 -29.68
N ARG A 426 32.97 -25.89 -30.83
CA ARG A 426 32.55 -26.36 -32.13
C ARG A 426 33.81 -26.74 -32.90
N ALA A 427 34.22 -27.97 -32.75
CA ALA A 427 35.08 -28.73 -33.64
C ALA A 427 34.40 -30.03 -33.99
#